data_128dffede20933f97f95b815bef69e79
#
_entry.id   128dffede20933f97f95b815bef69e79
#
_cell.length_a   1.000
_cell.length_b   1.000
_cell.length_c   1.000
_cell.angle_alpha   90.00
_cell.angle_beta   90.00
_cell.angle_gamma   90.00
#
_symmetry.space_group_name_H-M   'P 1'
#
loop_
_entity.id
_entity.type
_entity.pdbx_description
1 polymer ?
#
loop_
_entity_poly.entity_id
_entity_poly.type
_entity_poly.pdbx_seq_one_letter_code
_entity_poly.pdbx_strand_id
1 'polypeptide(L)'
;MLKNSIDWSTARVAEKLDGSLMTLYRRDGKWCVASSGHPTAGGPYNGEGDKTFRDVFLETWAELGYALPDHDDHHWYMFELCRPDNRIVVRYEKPRLVLHGARRCADFTERDPAWLLAEANAHGWEVVKSWAPGDASPAWVTSAATTID
;
A
#
# COMPACT_ATOMS: atom_id res chain seq x y z
N MET A 1 16.68 2.33 -28.38
CA MET A 1 15.32 1.77 -28.39
C MET A 1 15.33 0.49 -27.57
N LEU A 2 14.95 0.54 -26.29
CA LEU A 2 14.79 -0.64 -25.45
C LEU A 2 13.49 -1.34 -25.87
N LYS A 3 13.60 -2.36 -26.73
CA LYS A 3 12.51 -3.32 -26.95
C LYS A 3 12.49 -4.28 -25.76
N ASN A 4 12.13 -3.83 -24.58
CA ASN A 4 11.73 -4.74 -23.54
C ASN A 4 10.32 -5.21 -23.90
N SER A 5 10.21 -6.41 -24.44
CA SER A 5 8.93 -7.08 -24.56
C SER A 5 8.40 -7.28 -23.14
N ILE A 6 7.30 -6.63 -22.80
CA ILE A 6 6.59 -6.87 -21.54
C ILE A 6 6.12 -8.32 -21.55
N ASP A 7 6.48 -9.07 -20.53
CA ASP A 7 5.91 -10.40 -20.30
C ASP A 7 4.52 -10.24 -19.67
N TRP A 8 3.51 -10.21 -20.51
CA TRP A 8 2.13 -10.06 -20.09
C TRP A 8 1.61 -11.23 -19.25
N SER A 9 2.24 -12.39 -19.30
CA SER A 9 1.84 -13.56 -18.50
C SER A 9 2.03 -13.32 -17.00
N THR A 10 2.97 -12.45 -16.65
CA THR A 10 3.25 -12.04 -15.26
C THR A 10 2.58 -10.75 -14.86
N ALA A 11 1.94 -10.05 -15.79
CA ALA A 11 1.31 -8.77 -15.54
C ALA A 11 0.19 -8.88 -14.51
N ARG A 12 0.03 -7.82 -13.72
CA ARG A 12 -1.07 -7.66 -12.78
C ARG A 12 -1.60 -6.24 -12.90
N VAL A 13 -2.91 -6.09 -12.78
CA VAL A 13 -3.57 -4.80 -12.67
C VAL A 13 -4.03 -4.66 -11.24
N ALA A 14 -3.71 -3.56 -10.61
CA ALA A 14 -4.14 -3.26 -9.26
C ALA A 14 -4.99 -2.00 -9.24
N GLU A 15 -5.94 -1.93 -8.31
CA GLU A 15 -6.67 -0.72 -8.01
C GLU A 15 -5.69 0.40 -7.65
N LYS A 16 -5.82 1.57 -8.28
CA LYS A 16 -5.06 2.75 -7.88
C LYS A 16 -5.85 3.51 -6.82
N LEU A 17 -5.45 3.32 -5.58
CA LEU A 17 -6.03 4.05 -4.47
C LEU A 17 -5.57 5.51 -4.49
N ASP A 18 -6.39 6.38 -3.93
CA ASP A 18 -6.15 7.83 -3.86
C ASP A 18 -6.02 8.25 -2.40
N GLY A 19 -4.80 8.28 -1.91
CA GLY A 19 -4.49 8.59 -0.51
C GLY A 19 -3.05 9.03 -0.34
N SER A 20 -2.50 8.75 0.81
CA SER A 20 -1.10 9.06 1.14
C SER A 20 -0.30 7.77 1.30
N LEU A 21 0.80 7.65 0.55
CA LEU A 21 1.73 6.54 0.69
C LEU A 21 2.42 6.57 2.05
N MET A 22 2.24 5.50 2.80
CA MET A 22 2.87 5.27 4.10
C MET A 22 3.67 3.98 4.06
N THR A 23 4.85 3.99 4.62
CA THR A 23 5.70 2.80 4.70
C THR A 23 5.91 2.40 6.14
N LEU A 24 5.44 1.21 6.52
CA LEU A 24 5.75 0.58 7.80
C LEU A 24 7.06 -0.20 7.65
N TYR A 25 8.01 0.03 8.53
CA TYR A 25 9.32 -0.62 8.50
C TYR A 25 9.88 -0.82 9.91
N ARG A 26 10.85 -1.71 10.04
CA ARG A 26 11.53 -1.96 11.32
C ARG A 26 12.91 -1.33 11.33
N ARG A 27 13.24 -0.62 12.40
CA ARG A 27 14.56 -0.05 12.65
C ARG A 27 14.91 -0.20 14.13
N ASP A 28 16.10 -0.69 14.40
CA ASP A 28 16.63 -0.89 15.76
C ASP A 28 15.63 -1.67 16.66
N GLY A 29 15.00 -2.72 16.11
CA GLY A 29 14.02 -3.55 16.79
C GLY A 29 12.63 -2.92 16.98
N LYS A 30 12.41 -1.70 16.49
CA LYS A 30 11.14 -0.97 16.64
C LYS A 30 10.45 -0.75 15.31
N TRP A 31 9.12 -0.82 15.33
CA TRP A 31 8.31 -0.43 14.17
C TRP A 31 8.27 1.08 14.02
N CYS A 32 8.52 1.53 12.82
CA CYS A 32 8.55 2.93 12.39
C CYS A 32 7.65 3.13 11.18
N VAL A 33 7.23 4.36 10.96
CA VAL A 33 6.42 4.75 9.81
C VAL A 33 7.09 5.90 9.08
N ALA A 34 7.17 5.81 7.75
CA ALA A 34 7.59 6.89 6.86
C ALA A 34 6.41 7.32 5.99
N SER A 35 6.44 8.58 5.54
CA SER A 35 5.61 9.07 4.42
C SER A 35 6.49 9.36 3.21
N SER A 36 5.90 9.66 2.05
CA SER A 36 6.66 9.95 0.82
C SER A 36 7.70 11.07 0.99
N GLY A 37 7.43 12.04 1.85
CA GLY A 37 8.31 13.21 2.05
C GLY A 37 9.10 13.19 3.35
N HIS A 38 8.87 12.22 4.25
CA HIS A 38 9.47 12.26 5.59
C HIS A 38 9.75 10.86 6.14
N PRO A 39 11.02 10.55 6.53
CA PRO A 39 11.42 9.20 6.96
C PRO A 39 10.77 8.72 8.26
N THR A 40 10.23 9.63 9.08
CA THR A 40 9.52 9.31 10.32
C THR A 40 8.05 9.69 10.26
N ALA A 41 7.53 10.03 9.07
CA ALA A 41 6.19 10.56 8.86
C ALA A 41 5.82 11.74 9.80
N GLY A 42 6.83 12.51 10.24
CA GLY A 42 6.69 13.62 11.18
C GLY A 42 6.22 14.95 10.54
N GLY A 43 5.92 14.94 9.24
CA GLY A 43 5.34 16.09 8.55
C GLY A 43 3.89 16.33 9.00
N PRO A 44 3.41 17.59 8.94
CA PRO A 44 2.05 17.92 9.32
C PRO A 44 1.03 17.22 8.44
N TYR A 45 -0.02 16.69 9.05
CA TYR A 45 -1.12 16.08 8.34
C TYR A 45 -2.07 17.18 7.84
N ASN A 46 -2.31 17.21 6.51
CA ASN A 46 -3.19 18.18 5.83
C ASN A 46 -2.91 19.67 6.09
N GLY A 47 -1.75 20.00 6.64
CA GLY A 47 -1.39 21.38 6.95
C GLY A 47 -2.24 22.05 8.05
N GLU A 48 -3.18 21.34 8.66
CA GLU A 48 -4.04 21.82 9.74
C GLU A 48 -3.87 20.95 10.99
N GLY A 49 -3.68 21.63 12.14
CA GLY A 49 -3.60 20.99 13.44
C GLY A 49 -2.22 20.45 13.81
N ASP A 50 -2.13 19.92 15.05
CA ASP A 50 -0.89 19.44 15.66
C ASP A 50 -0.55 17.98 15.29
N LYS A 51 -1.38 17.29 14.47
CA LYS A 51 -1.18 15.90 14.09
C LYS A 51 -0.20 15.76 12.95
N THR A 52 0.65 14.74 13.05
CA THR A 52 1.54 14.31 11.99
C THR A 52 0.92 13.14 11.17
N PHE A 53 1.45 12.87 9.99
CA PHE A 53 1.08 11.66 9.24
C PHE A 53 1.29 10.38 10.04
N ARG A 54 2.31 10.34 10.90
CA ARG A 54 2.58 9.23 11.79
C ARG A 54 1.44 9.04 12.80
N ASP A 55 0.99 10.11 13.42
CA ASP A 55 -0.08 10.04 14.41
C ASP A 55 -1.36 9.51 13.79
N VAL A 56 -1.73 10.04 12.64
CA VAL A 56 -2.92 9.62 11.91
C VAL A 56 -2.82 8.18 11.41
N PHE A 57 -1.65 7.75 10.96
CA PHE A 57 -1.41 6.36 10.59
C PHE A 57 -1.62 5.42 11.79
N LEU A 58 -1.02 5.72 12.93
CA LEU A 58 -1.12 4.90 14.14
C LEU A 58 -2.54 4.88 14.72
N GLU A 59 -3.25 6.01 14.70
CA GLU A 59 -4.66 6.08 15.08
C GLU A 59 -5.52 5.19 14.17
N THR A 60 -5.34 5.28 12.86
CA THR A 60 -6.07 4.46 11.89
C THR A 60 -5.72 2.97 12.04
N TRP A 61 -4.44 2.65 12.29
CA TRP A 61 -3.98 1.29 12.55
C TRP A 61 -4.70 0.67 13.76
N ALA A 62 -4.79 1.42 14.86
CA ALA A 62 -5.49 1.00 16.07
C ALA A 62 -7.01 0.90 15.86
N GLU A 63 -7.63 1.85 15.14
CA GLU A 63 -9.05 1.85 14.81
C GLU A 63 -9.46 0.63 13.99
N LEU A 64 -8.60 0.21 13.05
CA LEU A 64 -8.84 -0.98 12.21
C LEU A 64 -8.50 -2.30 12.91
N GLY A 65 -7.88 -2.27 14.09
CA GLY A 65 -7.49 -3.45 14.83
C GLY A 65 -6.37 -4.27 14.18
N TYR A 66 -5.49 -3.62 13.42
CA TYR A 66 -4.40 -4.26 12.70
C TYR A 66 -3.31 -4.75 13.64
N ALA A 67 -2.81 -5.97 13.42
CA ALA A 67 -1.68 -6.51 14.16
C ALA A 67 -0.35 -6.16 13.50
N LEU A 68 0.69 -5.96 14.31
CA LEU A 68 2.07 -5.83 13.81
C LEU A 68 2.66 -7.22 13.57
N PRO A 69 3.51 -7.40 12.54
CA PRO A 69 4.23 -8.64 12.34
C PRO A 69 5.14 -8.96 13.54
N ASP A 70 5.09 -10.19 14.00
CA ASP A 70 5.92 -10.70 15.10
C ASP A 70 7.19 -11.42 14.63
N HIS A 71 7.28 -11.71 13.34
CA HIS A 71 8.43 -12.36 12.71
C HIS A 71 9.57 -11.37 12.38
N ASP A 72 10.79 -11.91 12.35
CA ASP A 72 12.00 -11.12 12.07
C ASP A 72 12.24 -10.81 10.57
N ASP A 73 11.30 -11.12 9.71
CA ASP A 73 11.39 -10.82 8.29
C ASP A 73 11.42 -9.30 8.09
N HIS A 74 12.58 -8.83 7.69
CA HIS A 74 12.77 -7.41 7.43
C HIS A 74 12.13 -7.02 6.10
N HIS A 75 10.88 -6.59 6.17
CA HIS A 75 10.15 -6.04 5.05
C HIS A 75 9.83 -4.57 5.25
N TRP A 76 9.75 -3.86 4.16
CA TRP A 76 9.05 -2.58 4.08
C TRP A 76 7.65 -2.85 3.53
N TYR A 77 6.63 -2.48 4.30
CA TYR A 77 5.23 -2.64 3.94
C TYR A 77 4.68 -1.30 3.48
N MET A 78 4.18 -1.23 2.26
CA MET A 78 3.65 -0.01 1.67
C MET A 78 2.14 -0.01 1.75
N PHE A 79 1.61 0.95 2.49
CA PHE A 79 0.18 1.16 2.68
C PHE A 79 -0.27 2.46 2.04
N GLU A 80 -1.48 2.47 1.52
CA GLU A 80 -2.18 3.70 1.19
C GLU A 80 -3.10 4.10 2.35
N LEU A 81 -2.86 5.27 2.92
CA LEU A 81 -3.71 5.87 3.95
C LEU A 81 -4.82 6.65 3.26
N CYS A 82 -6.03 6.10 3.28
CA CYS A 82 -7.22 6.69 2.70
C CYS A 82 -8.17 7.12 3.81
N ARG A 83 -8.45 8.42 3.90
CA ARG A 83 -9.32 8.96 4.96
C ARG A 83 -10.26 10.03 4.43
N PRO A 84 -11.45 10.21 5.07
CA PRO A 84 -12.38 11.27 4.69
C PRO A 84 -11.78 12.68 4.80
N ASP A 85 -10.90 12.89 5.77
CA ASP A 85 -10.20 14.14 6.07
C ASP A 85 -8.88 14.31 5.30
N ASN A 86 -8.46 13.33 4.48
CA ASN A 86 -7.30 13.37 3.59
C ASN A 86 -7.73 13.20 2.14
N ARG A 87 -8.73 13.92 1.73
CA ARG A 87 -9.23 13.83 0.35
C ARG A 87 -8.26 14.50 -0.62
N ILE A 88 -7.79 13.76 -1.62
CA ILE A 88 -7.07 14.28 -2.78
C ILE A 88 -8.06 14.44 -3.94
N VAL A 89 -8.60 13.33 -4.46
CA VAL A 89 -9.62 13.31 -5.50
C VAL A 89 -10.83 12.50 -5.03
N VAL A 90 -10.61 11.25 -4.60
CA VAL A 90 -11.65 10.32 -4.18
C VAL A 90 -12.11 10.64 -2.76
N ARG A 91 -13.43 10.61 -2.55
CA ARG A 91 -14.02 10.77 -1.23
C ARG A 91 -14.22 9.40 -0.59
N TYR A 92 -13.51 9.13 0.49
CA TYR A 92 -13.73 7.95 1.32
C TYR A 92 -14.73 8.26 2.43
N GLU A 93 -15.60 7.30 2.74
CA GLU A 93 -16.56 7.43 3.84
C GLU A 93 -15.98 6.99 5.18
N LYS A 94 -14.98 6.11 5.15
CA LYS A 94 -14.34 5.52 6.32
C LYS A 94 -12.82 5.52 6.15
N PRO A 95 -12.09 5.59 7.27
CA PRO A 95 -10.63 5.39 7.24
C PRO A 95 -10.28 4.00 6.72
N ARG A 96 -9.23 3.93 5.91
CA ARG A 96 -8.64 2.69 5.39
C ARG A 96 -7.13 2.79 5.42
N LEU A 97 -6.47 1.69 5.71
CA LEU A 97 -5.05 1.45 5.47
C LEU A 97 -4.93 0.19 4.62
N VAL A 98 -4.56 0.36 3.37
CA VAL A 98 -4.59 -0.71 2.38
C VAL A 98 -3.18 -1.08 1.98
N LEU A 99 -2.77 -2.33 2.27
CA LEU A 99 -1.48 -2.86 1.82
C LEU A 99 -1.49 -3.00 0.30
N HIS A 100 -0.58 -2.33 -0.39
CA HIS A 100 -0.48 -2.43 -1.84
C HIS A 100 0.88 -2.93 -2.34
N GLY A 101 1.86 -3.10 -1.44
CA GLY A 101 3.16 -3.64 -1.78
C GLY A 101 3.99 -3.96 -0.55
N ALA A 102 4.99 -4.81 -0.74
CA ALA A 102 6.04 -5.04 0.25
C ALA A 102 7.36 -5.36 -0.45
N ARG A 103 8.47 -4.97 0.19
CA ARG A 103 9.82 -5.28 -0.25
C ARG A 103 10.61 -5.92 0.86
N ARG A 104 11.41 -6.91 0.51
CA ARG A 104 12.41 -7.47 1.41
C ARG A 104 13.61 -6.53 1.53
N CYS A 105 14.01 -6.19 2.76
CA CYS A 105 15.12 -5.25 3.00
C CYS A 105 16.48 -5.76 2.51
N ALA A 106 16.69 -7.09 2.53
CA ALA A 106 18.00 -7.68 2.23
C ALA A 106 18.44 -7.52 0.76
N ASP A 107 17.50 -7.52 -0.19
CA ASP A 107 17.78 -7.52 -1.63
C ASP A 107 16.82 -6.65 -2.45
N PHE A 108 15.92 -5.94 -1.77
CA PHE A 108 14.90 -5.08 -2.38
C PHE A 108 13.91 -5.82 -3.30
N THR A 109 13.81 -7.13 -3.18
CA THR A 109 12.87 -7.93 -3.96
C THR A 109 11.43 -7.58 -3.56
N GLU A 110 10.61 -7.27 -4.53
CA GLU A 110 9.17 -7.06 -4.33
C GLU A 110 8.46 -8.39 -4.07
N ARG A 111 7.47 -8.36 -3.18
CA ARG A 111 6.61 -9.49 -2.89
C ARG A 111 5.48 -9.56 -3.89
N ASP A 112 5.15 -10.78 -4.29
CA ASP A 112 4.05 -11.02 -5.20
C ASP A 112 2.67 -10.86 -4.52
N PRO A 113 1.58 -10.73 -5.29
CA PRO A 113 0.24 -10.55 -4.73
C PRO A 113 -0.24 -11.67 -3.83
N ALA A 114 0.20 -12.92 -4.06
CA ALA A 114 -0.20 -14.05 -3.22
C ALA A 114 0.43 -13.95 -1.83
N TRP A 115 1.70 -13.55 -1.78
CA TRP A 115 2.38 -13.27 -0.51
C TRP A 115 1.73 -12.10 0.23
N LEU A 116 1.41 -11.00 -0.47
CA LEU A 116 0.73 -9.84 0.13
C LEU A 116 -0.62 -10.23 0.75
N LEU A 117 -1.38 -11.07 0.06
CA LEU A 117 -2.67 -11.56 0.56
C LEU A 117 -2.51 -12.44 1.80
N ALA A 118 -1.52 -13.34 1.79
CA ALA A 118 -1.24 -14.21 2.95
C ALA A 118 -0.83 -13.40 4.17
N GLU A 119 0.05 -12.42 3.98
CA GLU A 119 0.52 -11.52 5.03
C GLU A 119 -0.61 -10.66 5.59
N ALA A 120 -1.43 -10.08 4.70
CA ALA A 120 -2.59 -9.29 5.08
C ALA A 120 -3.58 -10.10 5.92
N ASN A 121 -3.87 -11.34 5.51
CA ASN A 121 -4.77 -12.22 6.25
C ASN A 121 -4.20 -12.58 7.65
N ALA A 122 -2.90 -12.81 7.75
CA ALA A 122 -2.25 -13.15 9.03
C ALA A 122 -2.34 -12.02 10.06
N HIS A 123 -2.39 -10.76 9.60
CA HIS A 123 -2.36 -9.57 10.46
C HIS A 123 -3.67 -8.77 10.47
N GLY A 124 -4.70 -9.25 9.77
CA GLY A 124 -6.00 -8.59 9.67
C GLY A 124 -5.99 -7.33 8.80
N TRP A 125 -5.01 -7.18 7.90
CA TRP A 125 -4.88 -6.01 7.04
C TRP A 125 -5.78 -6.07 5.82
N GLU A 126 -6.20 -4.94 5.36
CA GLU A 126 -6.80 -4.82 4.03
C GLU A 126 -5.68 -4.81 2.96
N VAL A 127 -5.89 -5.55 1.87
CA VAL A 127 -4.96 -5.61 0.73
C VAL A 127 -5.62 -5.05 -0.52
N VAL A 128 -4.81 -4.39 -1.37
CA VAL A 128 -5.29 -3.83 -2.63
C VAL A 128 -5.87 -4.92 -3.54
N LYS A 129 -6.99 -4.62 -4.17
CA LYS A 129 -7.57 -5.49 -5.18
C LYS A 129 -6.66 -5.55 -6.41
N SER A 130 -6.40 -6.76 -6.89
CA SER A 130 -5.60 -6.98 -8.07
C SER A 130 -6.17 -8.09 -8.94
N TRP A 131 -5.92 -8.00 -10.23
CA TRP A 131 -6.41 -8.93 -11.25
C TRP A 131 -5.27 -9.39 -12.15
N ALA A 132 -5.30 -10.64 -12.55
CA ALA A 132 -4.47 -11.14 -13.64
C ALA A 132 -5.21 -10.85 -14.96
N PRO A 133 -4.53 -10.33 -16.00
CA PRO A 133 -5.13 -10.24 -17.31
C PRO A 133 -5.45 -11.64 -17.82
N GLY A 134 -6.69 -11.88 -18.28
CA GLY A 134 -7.12 -13.18 -18.73
C GLY A 134 -6.43 -13.67 -20.00
N ASP A 135 -6.08 -12.75 -20.89
CA ASP A 135 -5.42 -13.00 -22.19
C ASP A 135 -4.03 -12.37 -22.29
N ALA A 136 -3.56 -11.75 -21.23
CA ALA A 136 -2.25 -11.10 -21.14
C ALA A 136 -1.95 -10.15 -22.33
N SER A 137 -2.95 -9.42 -22.82
CA SER A 137 -2.82 -8.53 -23.98
C SER A 137 -3.06 -7.06 -23.64
N PRO A 138 -2.50 -6.11 -24.41
CA PRO A 138 -2.81 -4.69 -24.25
C PRO A 138 -4.30 -4.37 -24.40
N ALA A 139 -5.04 -5.16 -25.19
CA ALA A 139 -6.48 -5.01 -25.39
C ALA A 139 -7.26 -5.27 -24.08
N TRP A 140 -6.80 -6.21 -23.25
CA TRP A 140 -7.40 -6.48 -21.96
C TRP A 140 -7.27 -5.26 -21.02
N VAL A 141 -6.11 -4.61 -20.99
CA VAL A 141 -5.89 -3.41 -20.14
C VAL A 141 -6.88 -2.31 -20.50
N THR A 142 -7.11 -2.09 -21.80
CA THR A 142 -8.08 -1.11 -22.27
C THR A 142 -9.51 -1.51 -21.89
N SER A 143 -9.87 -2.78 -22.04
CA SER A 143 -11.18 -3.30 -21.66
C SER A 143 -11.42 -3.22 -20.15
N ALA A 144 -10.43 -3.60 -19.33
CA ALA A 144 -10.54 -3.54 -17.88
C ALA A 144 -10.71 -2.10 -17.35
N ALA A 145 -10.05 -1.12 -17.98
CA ALA A 145 -10.17 0.29 -17.60
C ALA A 145 -11.59 0.85 -17.81
N THR A 146 -12.40 0.26 -18.68
CA THR A 146 -13.81 0.67 -18.93
C THR A 146 -14.81 -0.06 -18.04
N THR A 147 -14.40 -1.07 -17.28
CA THR A 147 -15.28 -1.91 -16.45
C THR A 147 -15.18 -1.59 -14.95
N ILE A 148 -14.21 -0.74 -14.58
CA ILE A 148 -14.00 -0.30 -13.18
C ILE A 148 -14.77 1.02 -12.99
N ASP A 149 -16.09 0.92 -12.84
CA ASP A 149 -16.96 1.98 -12.32
C ASP A 149 -17.30 1.70 -10.85
#